data_0113070167435cc480d0b227620ab7f7
#
_entry.id   0113070167435cc480d0b227620ab7f7
#
_cell.length_a   1.000
_cell.length_b   1.000
_cell.length_c   1.000
_cell.angle_alpha   90.00
_cell.angle_beta   90.00
_cell.angle_gamma   90.00
#
_symmetry.space_group_name_H-M   'P 1'
#
loop_
_entity.id
_entity.type
_entity.pdbx_description
1 polymer ?
#
loop_
_entity_poly.entity_id
_entity_poly.type
_entity_poly.pdbx_seq_one_letter_code
_entity_poly.pdbx_strand_id
1 'polypeptide(L)'
;MNEAAVIWSRSRDDLVRTILSLGFPEELGDAIARHLGSPKAIDRMTAYLNYEMPKDANTIVDEMLAIRAEIDAWKEKKAGEEANAAYNDLLWYGLDTDDDG
;
A
#
# COMPACT_ATOMS: atom_id res chain seq x y z
N MET A 1 12.24 15.49 -13.96
CA MET A 1 11.48 14.35 -13.48
C MET A 1 11.65 14.26 -11.99
N ASN A 2 10.58 14.08 -11.26
CA ASN A 2 10.78 14.09 -9.83
C ASN A 2 11.05 12.68 -9.32
N GLU A 3 11.68 12.64 -8.16
CA GLU A 3 12.15 11.41 -7.57
C GLU A 3 11.03 10.46 -7.24
N ALA A 4 9.89 10.99 -6.81
CA ALA A 4 8.75 10.16 -6.46
C ALA A 4 8.24 9.38 -7.68
N ALA A 5 8.22 10.02 -8.84
CA ALA A 5 7.78 9.35 -10.05
C ALA A 5 8.75 8.25 -10.46
N VAL A 6 10.05 8.47 -10.25
CA VAL A 6 11.04 7.46 -10.56
C VAL A 6 10.89 6.25 -9.64
N ILE A 7 10.70 6.51 -8.36
CA ILE A 7 10.53 5.42 -7.39
C ILE A 7 9.28 4.62 -7.71
N TRP A 8 8.18 5.32 -8.01
CA TRP A 8 6.93 4.65 -8.35
C TRP A 8 7.11 3.76 -9.58
N SER A 9 7.79 4.29 -10.61
CA SER A 9 7.99 3.54 -11.84
C SER A 9 8.79 2.27 -11.60
N ARG A 10 9.79 2.35 -10.74
CA ARG A 10 10.59 1.17 -10.43
C ARG A 10 9.76 0.10 -9.72
N SER A 11 8.97 0.52 -8.75
CA SER A 11 8.11 -0.43 -8.04
C SER A 11 7.11 -1.06 -8.97
N ARG A 12 6.51 -0.25 -9.86
CA ARG A 12 5.58 -0.74 -10.87
C ARG A 12 6.26 -1.74 -11.79
N ASP A 13 7.46 -1.42 -12.26
CA ASP A 13 8.16 -2.30 -13.18
C ASP A 13 8.51 -3.63 -12.52
N ASP A 14 8.90 -3.61 -11.26
CA ASP A 14 9.17 -4.84 -10.52
C ASP A 14 7.92 -5.69 -10.39
N LEU A 15 6.80 -5.06 -10.10
CA LEU A 15 5.53 -5.76 -9.99
C LEU A 15 5.14 -6.39 -11.32
N VAL A 16 5.24 -5.62 -12.40
CA VAL A 16 4.89 -6.11 -13.72
C VAL A 16 5.77 -7.30 -14.09
N ARG A 17 7.05 -7.20 -13.78
CA ARG A 17 7.97 -8.29 -14.07
C ARG A 17 7.58 -9.56 -13.32
N THR A 18 7.19 -9.40 -12.07
CA THR A 18 6.75 -10.54 -11.27
C THR A 18 5.45 -11.13 -11.83
N ILE A 19 4.52 -10.28 -12.20
CA ILE A 19 3.25 -10.71 -12.79
C ILE A 19 3.51 -11.52 -14.06
N LEU A 20 4.40 -11.03 -14.91
CA LEU A 20 4.74 -11.73 -16.13
C LEU A 20 5.37 -13.08 -15.84
N SER A 21 6.24 -13.13 -14.83
CA SER A 21 6.92 -14.38 -14.49
C SER A 21 5.95 -15.44 -13.99
N LEU A 22 4.82 -15.02 -13.46
CA LEU A 22 3.80 -15.95 -13.00
C LEU A 22 2.84 -16.37 -14.11
N GLY A 23 3.02 -15.81 -15.31
CA GLY A 23 2.20 -16.18 -16.45
C GLY A 23 0.99 -15.31 -16.69
N PHE A 24 0.93 -14.16 -16.03
CA PHE A 24 -0.19 -13.23 -16.19
C PHE A 24 0.20 -12.08 -17.11
N PRO A 25 -0.79 -11.42 -17.71
CA PRO A 25 -0.48 -10.35 -18.67
C PRO A 25 0.03 -9.08 -17.97
N GLU A 26 0.81 -8.32 -18.70
CA GLU A 26 1.37 -7.07 -18.22
C GLU A 26 0.29 -6.11 -17.70
N GLU A 27 -0.85 -6.10 -18.38
CA GLU A 27 -1.94 -5.20 -18.03
C GLU A 27 -2.41 -5.41 -16.60
N LEU A 28 -2.37 -6.66 -16.14
CA LEU A 28 -2.77 -6.93 -14.77
C LEU A 28 -1.82 -6.25 -13.80
N GLY A 29 -0.52 -6.34 -14.05
CA GLY A 29 0.46 -5.69 -13.18
C GLY A 29 0.31 -4.19 -13.17
N ASP A 30 0.11 -3.60 -14.33
CA ASP A 30 -0.06 -2.16 -14.43
C ASP A 30 -1.32 -1.69 -13.68
N ALA A 31 -2.41 -2.42 -13.84
CA ALA A 31 -3.66 -2.07 -13.17
C ALA A 31 -3.51 -2.16 -11.65
N ILE A 32 -2.81 -3.18 -11.17
CA ILE A 32 -2.59 -3.33 -9.74
C ILE A 32 -1.76 -2.17 -9.21
N ALA A 33 -0.69 -1.81 -9.92
CA ALA A 33 0.16 -0.71 -9.48
C ALA A 33 -0.63 0.59 -9.38
N ARG A 34 -1.48 0.85 -10.36
CA ARG A 34 -2.29 2.07 -10.34
C ARG A 34 -3.30 2.05 -9.22
N HIS A 35 -3.89 0.89 -8.96
CA HIS A 35 -4.86 0.78 -7.88
C HIS A 35 -4.23 0.98 -6.52
N LEU A 36 -3.04 0.41 -6.30
CA LEU A 36 -2.35 0.53 -5.02
C LEU A 36 -1.77 1.92 -4.80
N GLY A 37 -1.27 2.52 -5.86
CA GLY A 37 -0.93 3.94 -5.85
C GLY A 37 0.40 4.33 -5.26
N SER A 38 0.90 3.64 -4.25
CA SER A 38 2.16 4.02 -3.62
C SER A 38 3.25 2.96 -3.85
N PRO A 39 4.51 3.38 -3.96
CA PRO A 39 5.58 2.41 -4.12
C PRO A 39 5.62 1.37 -3.01
N LYS A 40 5.37 1.78 -1.78
CA LYS A 40 5.40 0.87 -0.65
C LYS A 40 4.34 -0.21 -0.78
N ALA A 41 3.13 0.16 -1.18
CA ALA A 41 2.06 -0.80 -1.38
C ALA A 41 2.36 -1.72 -2.55
N ILE A 42 2.92 -1.17 -3.62
CA ILE A 42 3.29 -1.95 -4.79
C ILE A 42 4.36 -2.96 -4.42
N ASP A 43 5.37 -2.53 -3.67
CA ASP A 43 6.44 -3.44 -3.25
C ASP A 43 5.91 -4.54 -2.35
N ARG A 44 4.96 -4.21 -1.51
CA ARG A 44 4.33 -5.20 -0.64
C ARG A 44 3.61 -6.26 -1.47
N MET A 45 2.93 -5.83 -2.53
CA MET A 45 2.26 -6.77 -3.43
C MET A 45 3.27 -7.65 -4.15
N THR A 46 4.37 -7.07 -4.59
CA THR A 46 5.42 -7.83 -5.26
C THR A 46 5.99 -8.90 -4.33
N ALA A 47 6.22 -8.55 -3.06
CA ALA A 47 6.72 -9.51 -2.09
C ALA A 47 5.73 -10.65 -1.88
N TYR A 48 4.44 -10.32 -1.81
CA TYR A 48 3.41 -11.34 -1.68
C TYR A 48 3.45 -12.30 -2.85
N LEU A 49 3.53 -11.77 -4.07
CA LEU A 49 3.53 -12.59 -5.26
C LEU A 49 4.75 -13.52 -5.32
N ASN A 50 5.91 -13.00 -4.91
CA ASN A 50 7.11 -13.82 -4.90
C ASN A 50 7.05 -14.91 -3.85
N TYR A 51 6.36 -14.66 -2.75
CA TYR A 51 6.27 -15.62 -1.68
C TYR A 51 5.18 -16.67 -1.93
N GLU A 52 3.99 -16.22 -2.27
CA GLU A 52 2.84 -17.14 -2.43
C GLU A 52 2.73 -17.75 -3.81
N MET A 53 3.23 -17.06 -4.81
CA MET A 53 3.19 -17.52 -6.20
C MET A 53 1.81 -18.03 -6.58
N PRO A 54 0.78 -17.18 -6.45
CA PRO A 54 -0.59 -17.59 -6.71
C PRO A 54 -0.78 -18.00 -8.17
N LYS A 55 -1.73 -18.91 -8.39
CA LYS A 55 -1.94 -19.46 -9.72
C LYS A 55 -3.16 -18.91 -10.42
N ASP A 56 -3.99 -18.14 -9.74
CA ASP A 56 -5.12 -17.56 -10.43
C ASP A 56 -5.22 -16.07 -10.10
N ALA A 57 -5.85 -15.36 -11.04
CA ALA A 57 -5.94 -13.91 -10.94
C ALA A 57 -6.83 -13.46 -9.80
N ASN A 58 -7.82 -14.25 -9.44
CA ASN A 58 -8.71 -13.86 -8.34
C ASN A 58 -7.95 -13.74 -7.04
N THR A 59 -7.04 -14.67 -6.76
CA THR A 59 -6.21 -14.60 -5.56
C THR A 59 -5.37 -13.34 -5.56
N ILE A 60 -4.82 -13.00 -6.73
CA ILE A 60 -3.99 -11.80 -6.86
C ILE A 60 -4.82 -10.55 -6.60
N VAL A 61 -6.01 -10.47 -7.19
CA VAL A 61 -6.87 -9.31 -7.00
C VAL A 61 -7.34 -9.22 -5.56
N ASP A 62 -7.66 -10.35 -4.94
CA ASP A 62 -8.08 -10.36 -3.53
C ASP A 62 -7.00 -9.77 -2.64
N GLU A 63 -5.74 -10.12 -2.88
CA GLU A 63 -4.65 -9.59 -2.07
C GLU A 63 -4.47 -8.10 -2.32
N MET A 64 -4.58 -7.67 -3.58
CA MET A 64 -4.51 -6.25 -3.91
C MET A 64 -5.57 -5.47 -3.13
N LEU A 65 -6.79 -5.98 -3.11
CA LEU A 65 -7.88 -5.31 -2.41
C LEU A 65 -7.63 -5.31 -0.91
N ALA A 66 -7.06 -6.38 -0.36
CA ALA A 66 -6.75 -6.45 1.06
C ALA A 66 -5.68 -5.43 1.43
N ILE A 67 -4.64 -5.32 0.61
CA ILE A 67 -3.58 -4.33 0.86
C ILE A 67 -4.16 -2.93 0.80
N ARG A 68 -4.97 -2.65 -0.19
CA ARG A 68 -5.57 -1.32 -0.33
C ARG A 68 -6.46 -1.00 0.86
N ALA A 69 -7.24 -1.98 1.31
CA ALA A 69 -8.11 -1.78 2.46
C ALA A 69 -7.30 -1.48 3.72
N GLU A 70 -6.18 -2.18 3.90
CA GLU A 70 -5.31 -1.92 5.04
C GLU A 70 -4.73 -0.52 5.01
N ILE A 71 -4.31 -0.09 3.81
CA ILE A 71 -3.75 1.25 3.67
C ILE A 71 -4.79 2.31 3.97
N ASP A 72 -6.01 2.13 3.45
CA ASP A 72 -7.08 3.08 3.68
C ASP A 72 -7.46 3.13 5.15
N ALA A 73 -7.54 1.98 5.80
CA ALA A 73 -7.85 1.91 7.22
C ALA A 73 -6.77 2.61 8.05
N TRP A 74 -5.51 2.40 7.68
CA TRP A 74 -4.40 3.02 8.39
C TRP A 74 -4.43 4.53 8.22
N LYS A 75 -4.73 5.00 7.02
CA LYS A 75 -4.82 6.44 6.77
C LYS A 75 -5.93 7.08 7.57
N GLU A 76 -7.07 6.41 7.64
CA GLU A 76 -8.18 6.91 8.45
C GLU A 76 -7.82 6.97 9.92
N LYS A 77 -7.17 5.92 10.40
CA LYS A 77 -6.77 5.88 11.79
C LYS A 77 -5.78 6.99 12.10
N LYS A 78 -4.81 7.18 11.21
CA LYS A 78 -3.80 8.21 11.43
C LYS A 78 -4.41 9.59 11.41
N ALA A 79 -5.33 9.85 10.49
CA ALA A 79 -6.00 11.13 10.43
C ALA A 79 -6.79 11.37 11.70
N GLY A 80 -7.49 10.34 12.19
CA GLY A 80 -8.23 10.45 13.44
C GLY A 80 -7.33 10.71 14.62
N GLU A 81 -6.19 10.05 14.67
CA GLU A 81 -5.22 10.25 15.74
C GLU A 81 -4.66 11.66 15.73
N GLU A 82 -4.36 12.17 14.54
CA GLU A 82 -3.86 13.52 14.42
C GLU A 82 -4.89 14.55 14.86
N ALA A 83 -6.13 14.34 14.49
CA ALA A 83 -7.21 15.24 14.90
C ALA A 83 -7.40 15.18 16.41
N ASN A 84 -7.35 13.98 16.97
CA ASN A 84 -7.49 13.82 18.41
C ASN A 84 -6.34 14.43 19.16
N ALA A 85 -5.13 14.28 18.64
CA ALA A 85 -3.96 14.85 19.28
C ALA A 85 -4.05 16.37 19.33
N ALA A 86 -4.49 16.99 18.23
CA ALA A 86 -4.64 18.43 18.21
C ALA A 86 -5.69 18.88 19.21
N TYR A 87 -6.79 18.15 19.28
CA TYR A 87 -7.85 18.48 20.21
C TYR A 87 -7.37 18.32 21.65
N ASN A 88 -6.66 17.23 21.93
CA ASN A 88 -6.14 16.99 23.26
C ASN A 88 -5.13 18.03 23.69
N ASP A 89 -4.32 18.50 22.75
CA ASP A 89 -3.36 19.57 23.05
C ASP A 89 -4.06 20.81 23.51
N LEU A 90 -5.20 21.12 22.92
CA LEU A 90 -5.96 22.27 23.33
C LEU A 90 -6.56 22.12 24.71
N LEU A 91 -7.04 20.91 25.03
CA LEU A 91 -7.72 20.67 26.28
C LEU A 91 -6.79 20.29 27.41
N TRP A 92 -5.84 19.43 27.13
CA TRP A 92 -5.04 18.80 28.13
C TRP A 92 -3.64 19.18 28.12
N TYR A 93 -3.16 19.57 27.00
CA TYR A 93 -1.90 19.99 26.95
C TYR A 93 -0.95 19.02 27.42
N GLY A 94 -0.34 18.34 26.65
CA GLY A 94 0.66 17.48 27.02
C GLY A 94 0.31 16.21 27.59
N LEU A 95 -0.87 15.97 27.65
CA LEU A 95 -1.19 14.78 28.19
C LEU A 95 -0.95 13.79 27.20
N ASP A 96 -0.32 13.27 27.04
CA ASP A 96 -0.06 12.44 26.13
C ASP A 96 -0.35 11.32 25.98
N THR A 97 -0.45 10.89 25.86
CA THR A 97 -0.70 9.94 25.64
C THR A 97 -0.32 9.06 25.17
N ASP A 98 0.02 8.71 25.01
CA ASP A 98 0.40 7.89 24.51
C ASP A 98 0.25 7.11 24.05
N ASP A 99 0.22 6.77 23.77
CA ASP A 99 0.19 6.12 23.20
C ASP A 99 0.07 5.33 22.81
N ASP A 100 0.09 5.08 22.70
CA ASP A 100 0.14 4.30 22.29
C ASP A 100 0.22 3.82 21.57
N GLY A 101 0.52 3.76 21.42
CA GLY A 101 0.61 3.27 20.79
C GLY A 101 0.48 3.00 20.13
#